data_749cb8d8060401201335dec5f1b9f6aa
#
_entry.id   749cb8d8060401201335dec5f1b9f6aa
#
_cell.length_a   1.000
_cell.length_b   1.000
_cell.length_c   1.000
_cell.angle_alpha   90.00
_cell.angle_beta   90.00
_cell.angle_gamma   90.00
#
_symmetry.space_group_name_H-M   'P 1'
#
loop_
_entity.id
_entity.type
_entity.pdbx_description
1 polymer ?
#
loop_
_entity_poly.entity_id
_entity_poly.type
_entity_poly.pdbx_seq_one_letter_code
_entity_poly.pdbx_strand_id
1 'polypeptide(L)'
;MLLSTFELLLKKITPTPGTVAGSDRAILQGYFLTVANPNNVPLRLRLRFNAQTPAIDRSKLLAIKDTGGTNDFGTLSVNNTYDLRLDAGDTGLVILQPDITKLQPGTDEVEVRGYDEISVVSSFPFPVPGTTRSYPLLVTPEHRGTFLPTTGGANEFDQLVNALPTTSGSCLLNVETIIDRPVVLPTPLPIAVPDFMPSPGPVGPSPVVNPAADAQLENIQQVLNFMAQRLDDLSQQIPTGVQREVPNGARREAVV
;
A
#
# COMPACT_ATOMS: atom_id res chain seq x y z
N MET A 1 -0.24 -8.17 -5.48
CA MET A 1 -0.42 -8.55 -6.89
C MET A 1 0.47 -7.66 -7.76
N LEU A 2 0.93 -8.16 -8.90
CA LEU A 2 1.64 -7.34 -9.89
C LEU A 2 0.70 -6.29 -10.47
N LEU A 3 1.17 -5.05 -10.62
CA LEU A 3 0.36 -3.94 -11.11
C LEU A 3 0.78 -3.53 -12.52
N SER A 4 1.98 -2.97 -12.68
CA SER A 4 2.48 -2.50 -13.98
C SER A 4 4.01 -2.53 -14.02
N THR A 5 4.59 -2.19 -15.16
CA THR A 5 6.01 -1.82 -15.25
C THR A 5 6.17 -0.34 -14.97
N PHE A 6 7.37 0.08 -14.56
CA PHE A 6 7.73 1.48 -14.42
C PHE A 6 9.12 1.76 -14.98
N GLU A 7 9.33 3.01 -15.37
CA GLU A 7 10.62 3.53 -15.76
C GLU A 7 10.82 4.93 -15.17
N LEU A 8 11.98 5.15 -14.56
CA LEU A 8 12.38 6.45 -14.02
C LEU A 8 13.61 6.91 -14.74
N LEU A 9 13.57 8.12 -15.29
CA LEU A 9 14.66 8.67 -16.06
C LEU A 9 15.02 10.09 -15.59
N LEU A 10 16.31 10.33 -15.45
CA LEU A 10 16.94 11.63 -15.50
C LEU A 10 18.21 11.46 -16.32
N LYS A 11 18.19 11.78 -17.60
CA LYS A 11 19.36 11.63 -18.46
C LYS A 11 19.28 12.52 -19.68
N LYS A 12 20.41 12.77 -20.31
CA LYS A 12 20.48 13.46 -21.60
C LYS A 12 19.77 12.65 -22.68
N ILE A 13 19.07 13.32 -23.59
CA ILE A 13 18.42 12.68 -24.73
C ILE A 13 19.48 12.09 -25.67
N THR A 14 20.58 12.81 -25.86
CA THR A 14 21.73 12.35 -26.65
C THR A 14 22.99 12.37 -25.79
N PRO A 15 23.85 11.36 -25.87
CA PRO A 15 25.10 11.31 -25.10
C PRO A 15 26.10 12.40 -25.57
N THR A 16 25.98 12.84 -26.79
CA THR A 16 26.85 13.89 -27.38
C THR A 16 25.95 15.00 -27.92
N PRO A 17 26.20 16.27 -27.56
CA PRO A 17 25.44 17.37 -28.11
C PRO A 17 25.55 17.32 -29.64
N GLY A 18 24.42 17.19 -30.32
CA GLY A 18 24.35 17.15 -31.76
C GLY A 18 24.23 18.56 -32.37
N THR A 19 24.22 18.62 -33.65
CA THR A 19 23.95 19.85 -34.42
C THR A 19 22.47 20.22 -34.43
N VAL A 20 21.60 19.32 -33.91
CA VAL A 20 20.16 19.53 -33.85
C VAL A 20 19.83 20.36 -32.61
N ALA A 21 19.12 21.46 -32.81
CA ALA A 21 18.67 22.31 -31.70
C ALA A 21 17.82 21.49 -30.69
N GLY A 22 18.14 21.61 -29.40
CA GLY A 22 17.46 20.90 -28.32
C GLY A 22 17.90 19.44 -28.09
N SER A 23 18.91 18.95 -28.85
CA SER A 23 19.43 17.59 -28.63
C SER A 23 20.26 17.44 -27.34
N ASP A 24 20.65 18.55 -26.73
CA ASP A 24 21.36 18.65 -25.45
C ASP A 24 20.42 18.63 -24.22
N ARG A 25 19.13 18.56 -24.46
CA ARG A 25 18.09 18.50 -23.36
C ARG A 25 18.20 17.20 -22.58
N ALA A 26 17.79 17.27 -21.31
CA ALA A 26 17.63 16.11 -20.46
C ALA A 26 16.14 15.77 -20.31
N ILE A 27 15.82 14.47 -20.25
CA ILE A 27 14.49 13.99 -19.89
C ILE A 27 14.43 13.75 -18.38
N LEU A 28 13.37 14.26 -17.74
CA LEU A 28 12.93 13.87 -16.41
C LEU A 28 11.63 13.09 -16.57
N GLN A 29 11.61 11.82 -16.20
CA GLN A 29 10.42 10.97 -16.25
C GLN A 29 10.19 10.28 -14.91
N GLY A 30 8.96 10.32 -14.44
CA GLY A 30 8.49 9.66 -13.25
C GLY A 30 7.37 8.66 -13.54
N TYR A 31 7.12 7.81 -12.55
CA TYR A 31 5.97 6.93 -12.46
C TYR A 31 4.88 7.58 -11.62
N PHE A 32 3.66 7.62 -12.13
CA PHE A 32 2.48 8.21 -11.51
C PHE A 32 1.41 7.13 -11.41
N LEU A 33 0.84 6.96 -10.24
CA LEU A 33 -0.21 5.99 -10.01
C LEU A 33 -1.41 6.67 -9.34
N THR A 34 -2.49 6.83 -10.07
CA THR A 34 -3.79 7.20 -9.50
C THR A 34 -4.49 5.94 -8.99
N VAL A 35 -4.92 5.96 -7.72
CA VAL A 35 -5.64 4.85 -7.09
C VAL A 35 -6.91 5.38 -6.45
N ALA A 36 -8.06 4.78 -6.78
CA ALA A 36 -9.32 5.06 -6.10
C ALA A 36 -9.77 3.84 -5.29
N ASN A 37 -10.31 4.11 -4.10
CA ASN A 37 -10.90 3.15 -3.19
C ASN A 37 -12.43 3.19 -3.28
N PRO A 38 -13.08 2.43 -4.17
CA PRO A 38 -14.55 2.44 -4.30
C PRO A 38 -15.27 1.70 -3.17
N ASN A 39 -14.52 1.18 -2.18
CA ASN A 39 -15.11 0.46 -1.06
C ASN A 39 -15.67 1.42 -0.02
N ASN A 40 -16.57 0.92 0.82
CA ASN A 40 -17.17 1.65 1.95
C ASN A 40 -16.32 1.61 3.24
N VAL A 41 -15.07 1.19 3.15
CA VAL A 41 -14.12 1.10 4.25
C VAL A 41 -12.78 1.73 3.88
N PRO A 42 -12.06 2.35 4.82
CA PRO A 42 -10.72 2.85 4.57
C PRO A 42 -9.75 1.71 4.33
N LEU A 43 -8.81 1.89 3.41
CA LEU A 43 -7.78 0.91 3.07
C LEU A 43 -6.40 1.51 3.28
N ARG A 44 -5.49 0.70 3.80
CA ARG A 44 -4.05 0.97 3.77
C ARG A 44 -3.46 0.15 2.65
N LEU A 45 -2.88 0.82 1.68
CA LEU A 45 -2.27 0.21 0.50
C LEU A 45 -0.76 0.24 0.66
N ARG A 46 -0.10 -0.80 0.17
CA ARG A 46 1.35 -0.88 0.04
C ARG A 46 1.72 -1.10 -1.39
N LEU A 47 2.52 -0.20 -1.92
CA LEU A 47 3.22 -0.36 -3.19
C LEU A 47 4.61 -0.89 -2.91
N ARG A 48 5.09 -1.82 -3.73
CA ARG A 48 6.45 -2.33 -3.70
C ARG A 48 7.05 -2.24 -5.08
N PHE A 49 8.19 -1.56 -5.17
CA PHE A 49 8.89 -1.34 -6.42
C PHE A 49 10.07 -2.31 -6.54
N ASN A 50 10.10 -3.08 -7.60
CA ASN A 50 11.10 -4.11 -7.85
C ASN A 50 11.92 -3.72 -9.09
N ALA A 51 13.22 -3.50 -8.91
CA ALA A 51 14.20 -3.32 -9.98
C ALA A 51 15.55 -3.88 -9.54
N GLN A 52 16.25 -4.54 -10.44
CA GLN A 52 17.52 -5.21 -10.15
C GLN A 52 18.68 -4.64 -10.94
N THR A 53 18.45 -4.30 -12.20
CA THR A 53 19.51 -3.84 -13.10
C THR A 53 19.02 -2.69 -13.98
N PRO A 54 19.37 -1.44 -13.60
CA PRO A 54 20.01 -1.04 -12.33
C PRO A 54 19.06 -1.15 -11.12
N ALA A 55 19.64 -1.37 -9.95
CA ALA A 55 18.90 -1.40 -8.70
C ALA A 55 18.39 0.00 -8.32
N ILE A 56 17.35 0.05 -7.48
CA ILE A 56 16.78 1.31 -6.97
C ILE A 56 17.77 1.96 -6.00
N ASP A 57 18.29 3.11 -6.37
CA ASP A 57 19.00 4.01 -5.47
C ASP A 57 18.02 5.02 -4.86
N ARG A 58 17.53 4.71 -3.65
CA ARG A 58 16.53 5.53 -2.95
C ARG A 58 17.00 6.93 -2.62
N SER A 59 18.31 7.16 -2.53
CA SER A 59 18.88 8.49 -2.24
C SER A 59 18.67 9.47 -3.39
N LYS A 60 18.51 8.93 -4.60
CA LYS A 60 18.27 9.68 -5.83
C LYS A 60 16.80 9.83 -6.21
N LEU A 61 15.89 9.24 -5.43
CA LEU A 61 14.47 9.23 -5.74
C LEU A 61 13.65 9.97 -4.69
N LEU A 62 12.57 10.56 -5.17
CA LEU A 62 11.53 11.22 -4.39
C LEU A 62 10.23 10.43 -4.56
N ALA A 63 9.61 10.06 -3.44
CA ALA A 63 8.28 9.48 -3.42
C ALA A 63 7.30 10.52 -2.86
N ILE A 64 6.17 10.71 -3.54
CA ILE A 64 5.14 11.68 -3.15
C ILE A 64 3.82 10.94 -3.10
N LYS A 65 2.99 11.24 -2.11
CA LYS A 65 1.58 10.86 -2.09
C LYS A 65 0.72 12.09 -1.92
N ASP A 66 -0.40 12.10 -2.60
CA ASP A 66 -1.47 13.06 -2.42
C ASP A 66 -2.78 12.31 -2.21
N THR A 67 -3.32 12.38 -1.00
CA THR A 67 -4.60 11.76 -0.61
C THR A 67 -5.58 12.76 -0.04
N GLY A 68 -5.27 14.05 -0.12
CA GLY A 68 -6.10 15.13 0.43
C GLY A 68 -5.89 16.46 -0.25
N GLY A 69 -5.36 16.46 -1.48
CA GLY A 69 -5.10 17.68 -2.27
C GLY A 69 -3.79 18.40 -1.89
N THR A 70 -2.94 17.75 -1.07
CA THR A 70 -1.62 18.25 -0.72
C THR A 70 -0.56 17.18 -0.87
N ASN A 71 0.55 17.52 -1.52
CA ASN A 71 1.66 16.61 -1.69
C ASN A 71 2.38 16.36 -0.36
N ASP A 72 2.43 15.11 0.05
CA ASP A 72 3.24 14.63 1.18
C ASP A 72 4.51 13.96 0.63
N PHE A 73 5.65 14.59 0.88
CA PHE A 73 6.95 14.19 0.37
C PHE A 73 7.60 13.16 1.27
N GLY A 74 8.13 12.10 0.68
CA GLY A 74 8.77 11.02 1.41
C GLY A 74 9.81 10.27 0.59
N THR A 75 10.26 9.16 1.16
CA THR A 75 11.21 8.24 0.53
C THR A 75 10.69 6.81 0.62
N LEU A 76 11.14 5.96 -0.29
CA LEU A 76 10.86 4.53 -0.19
C LEU A 76 11.49 3.94 1.08
N SER A 77 10.84 2.94 1.66
CA SER A 77 11.41 2.14 2.75
C SER A 77 12.66 1.37 2.31
N VAL A 78 13.34 0.73 3.26
CA VAL A 78 14.50 -0.14 2.96
C VAL A 78 14.17 -1.29 2.02
N ASN A 79 12.91 -1.71 1.95
CA ASN A 79 12.42 -2.78 1.07
C ASN A 79 11.78 -2.23 -0.22
N ASN A 80 12.03 -0.98 -0.56
CA ASN A 80 11.45 -0.27 -1.70
C ASN A 80 9.91 -0.26 -1.67
N THR A 81 9.33 -0.14 -0.47
CA THR A 81 7.87 -0.02 -0.31
C THR A 81 7.46 1.40 0.03
N TYR A 82 6.24 1.75 -0.36
CA TYR A 82 5.59 3.01 -0.04
C TYR A 82 4.13 2.76 0.35
N ASP A 83 3.74 3.25 1.51
CA ASP A 83 2.39 3.04 2.04
C ASP A 83 1.55 4.30 1.91
N LEU A 84 0.29 4.13 1.53
CA LEU A 84 -0.70 5.20 1.53
C LEU A 84 -2.00 4.70 2.16
N ARG A 85 -2.76 5.62 2.75
CA ARG A 85 -4.10 5.36 3.25
C ARG A 85 -5.10 6.11 2.37
N LEU A 86 -6.15 5.42 1.94
CA LEU A 86 -7.31 6.00 1.28
C LEU A 86 -8.54 5.74 2.12
N ASP A 87 -9.29 6.79 2.41
CA ASP A 87 -10.58 6.66 3.07
C ASP A 87 -11.62 6.05 2.11
N ALA A 88 -12.80 5.73 2.62
CA ALA A 88 -13.87 5.13 1.82
C ALA A 88 -14.34 6.10 0.72
N GLY A 89 -14.36 5.64 -0.53
CA GLY A 89 -14.73 6.46 -1.68
C GLY A 89 -13.66 7.44 -2.16
N ASP A 90 -12.48 7.45 -1.55
CA ASP A 90 -11.42 8.41 -1.84
C ASP A 90 -10.51 7.98 -3.00
N THR A 91 -9.82 8.98 -3.56
CA THR A 91 -8.83 8.79 -4.62
C THR A 91 -7.52 9.46 -4.21
N GLY A 92 -6.41 8.77 -4.41
CA GLY A 92 -5.07 9.29 -4.15
C GLY A 92 -4.15 9.15 -5.36
N LEU A 93 -3.08 9.91 -5.31
CA LEU A 93 -1.99 9.87 -6.29
C LEU A 93 -0.69 9.48 -5.59
N VAL A 94 0.06 8.58 -6.18
CA VAL A 94 1.44 8.27 -5.80
C VAL A 94 2.36 8.60 -6.96
N ILE A 95 3.45 9.28 -6.66
CA ILE A 95 4.48 9.64 -7.62
C ILE A 95 5.81 9.07 -7.14
N LEU A 96 6.54 8.42 -8.03
CA LEU A 96 7.93 8.06 -7.83
C LEU A 96 8.75 8.65 -8.98
N GLN A 97 9.72 9.49 -8.66
CA GLN A 97 10.51 10.20 -9.67
C GLN A 97 11.94 10.47 -9.21
N PRO A 98 12.88 10.77 -10.11
CA PRO A 98 14.18 11.31 -9.73
C PRO A 98 14.04 12.61 -8.94
N ASP A 99 14.84 12.74 -7.88
CA ASP A 99 14.81 13.91 -6.97
C ASP A 99 15.66 15.05 -7.54
N ILE A 100 15.07 15.90 -8.37
CA ILE A 100 15.75 17.05 -8.95
C ILE A 100 16.11 18.15 -7.94
N THR A 101 15.72 18.03 -6.68
CA THR A 101 16.20 18.93 -5.62
C THR A 101 17.61 18.57 -5.17
N LYS A 102 18.05 17.36 -5.45
CA LYS A 102 19.37 16.82 -5.13
C LYS A 102 20.24 16.54 -6.35
N LEU A 103 19.61 16.30 -7.50
CA LEU A 103 20.27 15.90 -8.73
C LEU A 103 20.34 17.07 -9.70
N GLN A 104 21.46 17.20 -10.40
CA GLN A 104 21.63 18.19 -11.47
C GLN A 104 21.30 17.58 -12.83
N PRO A 105 20.22 18.03 -13.51
CA PRO A 105 19.93 17.62 -14.86
C PRO A 105 21.10 17.83 -15.81
N GLY A 106 21.41 16.84 -16.64
CA GLY A 106 22.52 16.87 -17.57
C GLY A 106 23.90 16.55 -17.00
N THR A 107 24.04 16.43 -15.67
CA THR A 107 25.25 16.00 -14.98
C THR A 107 25.03 14.68 -14.25
N ASP A 108 23.96 14.62 -13.44
CA ASP A 108 23.56 13.40 -12.79
C ASP A 108 22.64 12.59 -13.68
N GLU A 109 22.76 11.26 -13.59
CA GLU A 109 21.92 10.34 -14.33
C GLU A 109 21.20 9.39 -13.40
N VAL A 110 19.94 9.16 -13.73
CA VAL A 110 19.08 8.12 -13.13
C VAL A 110 18.42 7.38 -14.27
N GLU A 111 18.55 6.07 -14.27
CA GLU A 111 17.82 5.18 -15.17
C GLU A 111 17.47 3.93 -14.39
N VAL A 112 16.18 3.74 -14.09
CA VAL A 112 15.67 2.58 -13.34
C VAL A 112 14.46 2.04 -14.08
N ARG A 113 14.47 0.74 -14.36
CA ARG A 113 13.33 0.01 -14.93
C ARG A 113 12.96 -1.15 -14.05
N GLY A 114 11.67 -1.34 -13.88
CA GLY A 114 11.18 -2.40 -13.03
C GLY A 114 9.69 -2.65 -13.18
N TYR A 115 9.16 -3.27 -12.16
CA TYR A 115 7.73 -3.48 -12.01
C TYR A 115 7.29 -3.20 -10.57
N ASP A 116 6.04 -2.85 -10.41
CA ASP A 116 5.47 -2.62 -9.09
C ASP A 116 4.39 -3.64 -8.73
N GLU A 117 4.19 -3.76 -7.44
CA GLU A 117 3.19 -4.60 -6.81
C GLU A 117 2.32 -3.75 -5.90
N ILE A 118 1.03 -4.05 -5.88
CA ILE A 118 0.08 -3.44 -4.95
C ILE A 118 -0.54 -4.49 -4.04
N SER A 119 -0.72 -4.15 -2.78
CA SER A 119 -1.39 -4.99 -1.78
C SER A 119 -2.16 -4.13 -0.79
N VAL A 120 -3.22 -4.69 -0.21
CA VAL A 120 -3.94 -4.10 0.92
C VAL A 120 -3.31 -4.61 2.21
N VAL A 121 -2.88 -3.71 3.09
CA VAL A 121 -2.26 -4.07 4.37
C VAL A 121 -3.35 -4.26 5.41
N SER A 122 -3.48 -5.47 5.95
CA SER A 122 -4.42 -5.76 7.02
C SER A 122 -3.96 -5.13 8.34
N SER A 123 -4.89 -4.44 9.02
CA SER A 123 -4.67 -3.91 10.36
C SER A 123 -4.85 -4.97 11.46
N PHE A 124 -5.39 -6.13 11.12
CA PHE A 124 -5.61 -7.20 12.08
C PHE A 124 -4.34 -8.01 12.30
N PRO A 125 -3.90 -8.16 13.58
CA PRO A 125 -2.68 -8.90 13.90
C PRO A 125 -2.81 -10.42 13.70
N PHE A 126 -4.03 -10.92 13.56
CA PHE A 126 -4.30 -12.36 13.39
C PHE A 126 -5.07 -12.60 12.10
N PRO A 127 -4.47 -13.28 11.12
CA PRO A 127 -5.23 -13.77 9.98
C PRO A 127 -6.19 -14.87 10.49
N VAL A 128 -7.45 -14.76 10.18
CA VAL A 128 -8.33 -15.92 10.27
C VAL A 128 -7.85 -16.88 9.17
N PRO A 129 -7.36 -18.09 9.53
CA PRO A 129 -6.89 -19.04 8.54
C PRO A 129 -7.97 -19.30 7.48
N GLY A 130 -7.59 -19.19 6.21
CA GLY A 130 -8.50 -19.45 5.08
C GLY A 130 -9.31 -18.25 4.58
N THR A 131 -9.13 -17.04 5.11
CA THR A 131 -9.81 -15.84 4.60
C THR A 131 -8.84 -14.83 4.00
N THR A 132 -8.45 -15.05 2.75
CA THR A 132 -7.87 -13.97 1.95
C THR A 132 -9.00 -13.03 1.55
N ARG A 133 -8.97 -11.79 2.02
CA ARG A 133 -9.90 -10.76 1.57
C ARG A 133 -9.28 -10.03 0.38
N SER A 134 -10.08 -9.77 -0.63
CA SER A 134 -9.70 -8.89 -1.74
C SER A 134 -10.63 -7.68 -1.78
N TYR A 135 -10.07 -6.57 -2.22
CA TYR A 135 -10.79 -5.31 -2.35
C TYR A 135 -10.67 -4.80 -3.78
N PRO A 136 -11.78 -4.43 -4.43
CA PRO A 136 -11.72 -3.77 -5.73
C PRO A 136 -11.09 -2.38 -5.58
N LEU A 137 -10.12 -2.08 -6.43
CA LEU A 137 -9.50 -0.77 -6.57
C LEU A 137 -9.53 -0.35 -8.03
N LEU A 138 -9.73 0.94 -8.30
CA LEU A 138 -9.49 1.51 -9.62
C LEU A 138 -8.08 2.08 -9.65
N VAL A 139 -7.31 1.71 -10.66
CA VAL A 139 -5.90 2.10 -10.79
C VAL A 139 -5.61 2.59 -12.19
N THR A 140 -4.81 3.65 -12.28
CA THR A 140 -4.32 4.19 -13.55
C THR A 140 -2.83 4.51 -13.40
N PRO A 141 -1.94 3.59 -13.83
CA PRO A 141 -0.50 3.84 -13.86
C PRO A 141 -0.14 4.64 -15.12
N GLU A 142 0.77 5.59 -14.96
CA GLU A 142 1.23 6.46 -16.05
C GLU A 142 2.71 6.75 -15.92
N HIS A 143 3.38 6.94 -17.07
CA HIS A 143 4.62 7.69 -17.11
C HIS A 143 4.29 9.15 -17.44
N ARG A 144 4.84 10.07 -16.66
CA ARG A 144 4.82 11.49 -16.97
C ARG A 144 6.26 11.98 -17.03
N GLY A 145 6.58 12.69 -18.10
CA GLY A 145 7.92 13.20 -18.33
C GLY A 145 7.89 14.65 -18.78
N THR A 146 9.01 15.31 -18.60
CA THR A 146 9.28 16.64 -19.13
C THR A 146 10.70 16.71 -19.67
N PHE A 147 10.91 17.51 -20.69
CA PHE A 147 12.23 17.79 -21.22
C PHE A 147 12.76 19.07 -20.58
N LEU A 148 13.85 18.91 -19.83
CA LEU A 148 14.50 20.02 -19.13
C LEU A 148 15.48 20.71 -20.07
N PRO A 149 15.44 22.04 -20.20
CA PRO A 149 16.43 22.78 -20.97
C PRO A 149 17.81 22.71 -20.31
N THR A 150 18.87 22.56 -21.06
CA THR A 150 20.25 22.56 -20.55
C THR A 150 20.79 23.98 -20.35
N THR A 151 20.24 24.96 -21.03
CA THR A 151 20.59 26.38 -20.93
C THR A 151 19.33 27.18 -20.63
N GLY A 152 19.16 27.56 -19.38
CA GLY A 152 18.38 28.64 -18.79
C GLY A 152 17.17 29.28 -19.47
N GLY A 153 16.51 28.64 -20.39
CA GLY A 153 15.25 29.09 -20.97
C GLY A 153 14.09 28.61 -20.11
N ALA A 154 13.50 29.49 -19.28
CA ALA A 154 12.55 29.12 -18.24
C ALA A 154 11.17 28.64 -18.72
N ASN A 155 10.86 28.60 -20.00
CA ASN A 155 9.48 28.50 -20.50
C ASN A 155 9.22 27.38 -21.51
N GLU A 156 10.14 26.47 -21.76
CA GLU A 156 9.95 25.41 -22.76
C GLU A 156 9.97 24.03 -22.12
N PHE A 157 8.93 23.72 -21.37
CA PHE A 157 8.72 22.38 -20.85
C PHE A 157 7.71 21.65 -21.74
N ASP A 158 8.20 20.73 -22.56
CA ASP A 158 7.33 19.77 -23.21
C ASP A 158 6.94 18.69 -22.20
N GLN A 159 5.68 18.37 -22.12
CA GLN A 159 5.15 17.31 -21.25
C GLN A 159 4.78 16.09 -22.09
N LEU A 160 5.17 14.93 -21.59
CA LEU A 160 4.79 13.64 -22.12
C LEU A 160 3.98 12.88 -21.06
N VAL A 161 2.82 12.35 -21.45
CA VAL A 161 2.01 11.49 -20.60
C VAL A 161 1.66 10.23 -21.37
N ASN A 162 2.02 9.08 -20.82
CA ASN A 162 1.71 7.77 -21.38
C ASN A 162 1.02 6.92 -20.32
N ALA A 163 -0.21 6.49 -20.60
CA ALA A 163 -0.87 5.49 -19.79
C ALA A 163 -0.15 4.14 -19.93
N LEU A 164 0.04 3.46 -18.82
CA LEU A 164 0.65 2.13 -18.78
C LEU A 164 -0.42 1.04 -18.66
N PRO A 165 -0.22 -0.10 -19.29
CA PRO A 165 -1.12 -1.22 -19.09
C PRO A 165 -0.92 -1.78 -17.68
N THR A 166 -2.00 -2.14 -17.02
CA THR A 166 -1.96 -3.01 -15.86
C THR A 166 -1.73 -4.45 -16.30
N THR A 167 -1.22 -5.29 -15.42
CA THR A 167 -0.97 -6.72 -15.73
C THR A 167 -2.24 -7.51 -16.08
N SER A 168 -3.40 -7.05 -15.60
CA SER A 168 -4.71 -7.64 -15.95
C SER A 168 -5.33 -7.07 -17.23
N GLY A 169 -4.80 -5.97 -17.76
CA GLY A 169 -5.40 -5.21 -18.86
C GLY A 169 -6.64 -4.40 -18.45
N SER A 170 -6.97 -4.36 -17.16
CA SER A 170 -8.13 -3.65 -16.60
C SER A 170 -7.68 -2.60 -15.59
N CYS A 171 -8.35 -1.46 -15.54
CA CYS A 171 -8.16 -0.48 -14.47
C CYS A 171 -8.83 -0.92 -13.15
N LEU A 172 -9.75 -1.88 -13.17
CA LEU A 172 -10.36 -2.46 -11.97
C LEU A 172 -9.60 -3.71 -11.56
N LEU A 173 -8.96 -3.65 -10.38
CA LEU A 173 -8.18 -4.74 -9.80
C LEU A 173 -8.79 -5.22 -8.49
N ASN A 174 -8.84 -6.53 -8.29
CA ASN A 174 -9.16 -7.12 -6.99
C ASN A 174 -7.86 -7.40 -6.23
N VAL A 175 -7.52 -6.52 -5.31
CA VAL A 175 -6.24 -6.54 -4.60
C VAL A 175 -6.38 -7.29 -3.28
N GLU A 176 -5.54 -8.30 -3.09
CA GLU A 176 -5.54 -9.14 -1.90
C GLU A 176 -4.90 -8.46 -0.69
N THR A 177 -5.38 -8.85 0.49
CA THR A 177 -4.78 -8.43 1.76
C THR A 177 -3.50 -9.19 2.05
N ILE A 178 -2.49 -8.47 2.52
CA ILE A 178 -1.29 -9.02 3.14
C ILE A 178 -1.25 -8.67 4.63
N ILE A 179 -0.51 -9.46 5.39
CA ILE A 179 -0.27 -9.21 6.82
C ILE A 179 1.09 -8.52 6.94
N ASP A 180 1.12 -7.39 7.62
CA ASP A 180 2.32 -6.56 7.75
C ASP A 180 3.42 -7.19 8.62
N ARG A 181 3.06 -8.17 9.45
CA ARG A 181 4.00 -8.90 10.31
C ARG A 181 3.74 -10.39 10.18
N PRO A 182 4.79 -11.19 9.94
CA PRO A 182 4.67 -12.62 10.14
C PRO A 182 4.29 -12.82 11.61
N VAL A 183 3.16 -13.47 11.85
CA VAL A 183 2.84 -13.97 13.18
C VAL A 183 3.88 -15.04 13.48
N VAL A 184 4.88 -14.70 14.26
CA VAL A 184 5.75 -15.71 14.86
C VAL A 184 4.85 -16.42 15.86
N LEU A 185 4.24 -17.52 15.43
CA LEU A 185 3.60 -18.44 16.36
C LEU A 185 4.68 -18.84 17.37
N PRO A 186 4.44 -18.69 18.66
CA PRO A 186 5.37 -19.19 19.64
C PRO A 186 5.64 -20.65 19.29
N THR A 187 6.92 -20.98 19.09
CA THR A 187 7.35 -22.37 18.87
C THR A 187 6.68 -23.18 19.96
N PRO A 188 5.92 -24.25 19.63
CA PRO A 188 5.37 -25.09 20.69
C PRO A 188 6.54 -25.51 21.58
N LEU A 189 6.46 -25.15 22.84
CA LEU A 189 7.45 -25.59 23.80
C LEU A 189 7.58 -27.12 23.63
N PRO A 190 8.80 -27.65 23.53
CA PRO A 190 8.95 -29.08 23.45
C PRO A 190 8.21 -29.67 24.64
N ILE A 191 7.16 -30.43 24.34
CA ILE A 191 6.47 -31.21 25.35
C ILE A 191 7.52 -32.14 25.90
N ALA A 192 7.99 -31.87 27.12
CA ALA A 192 8.85 -32.77 27.82
C ALA A 192 8.07 -34.09 27.94
N VAL A 193 8.43 -35.07 27.10
CA VAL A 193 7.88 -36.40 27.24
C VAL A 193 8.39 -36.90 28.60
N PRO A 194 7.51 -37.15 29.57
CA PRO A 194 7.97 -37.67 30.84
C PRO A 194 8.60 -39.03 30.58
N ASP A 195 9.88 -39.17 30.91
CA ASP A 195 10.56 -40.47 30.97
C ASP A 195 9.79 -41.38 31.92
N PHE A 196 9.06 -42.31 31.34
CA PHE A 196 8.40 -43.37 32.09
C PHE A 196 9.45 -44.35 32.56
N MET A 197 10.12 -44.06 33.70
CA MET A 197 10.75 -45.08 34.50
C MET A 197 9.71 -45.56 35.54
N PRO A 198 9.39 -46.83 35.59
CA PRO A 198 8.51 -47.38 36.63
C PRO A 198 9.31 -47.54 37.93
N SER A 199 8.96 -46.76 38.96
CA SER A 199 9.38 -46.98 40.31
C SER A 199 8.14 -47.17 41.22
N PRO A 200 8.09 -48.20 42.06
CA PRO A 200 6.92 -48.50 42.83
C PRO A 200 6.93 -47.78 44.19
N GLY A 201 5.84 -47.14 44.53
CA GLY A 201 5.57 -46.64 45.86
C GLY A 201 4.34 -45.73 45.93
N PRO A 202 3.38 -45.93 46.87
CA PRO A 202 2.13 -45.22 46.92
C PRO A 202 2.25 -43.93 47.71
N VAL A 203 2.00 -42.78 47.08
CA VAL A 203 1.71 -41.53 47.80
C VAL A 203 0.58 -40.81 47.04
N GLY A 204 -0.42 -40.37 47.78
CA GLY A 204 -1.68 -39.84 47.30
C GLY A 204 -1.59 -38.55 46.45
N PRO A 205 -2.74 -38.15 45.85
CA PRO A 205 -2.77 -37.13 44.82
C PRO A 205 -2.75 -35.72 45.43
N SER A 206 -1.70 -34.97 45.14
CA SER A 206 -1.73 -33.50 45.19
C SER A 206 -2.02 -32.96 43.79
N PRO A 207 -2.97 -32.02 43.63
CA PRO A 207 -3.22 -31.42 42.34
C PRO A 207 -2.01 -30.54 41.94
N VAL A 208 -1.31 -30.96 40.90
CA VAL A 208 -0.25 -30.12 40.27
C VAL A 208 -0.96 -29.02 39.52
N VAL A 209 -1.04 -27.84 40.11
CA VAL A 209 -1.40 -26.61 39.44
C VAL A 209 -0.27 -26.31 38.46
N ASN A 210 -0.58 -26.30 37.16
CA ASN A 210 0.38 -25.97 36.11
C ASN A 210 0.31 -24.47 35.85
N PRO A 211 1.23 -23.64 36.40
CA PRO A 211 1.18 -22.17 36.29
C PRO A 211 1.27 -21.64 34.85
N ALA A 212 1.77 -22.45 33.92
CA ALA A 212 1.83 -22.11 32.53
C ALA A 212 0.47 -22.20 31.81
N ALA A 213 -0.41 -23.09 32.27
CA ALA A 213 -1.76 -23.22 31.70
C ALA A 213 -2.65 -22.08 32.16
N ASP A 214 -2.53 -21.65 33.42
CA ASP A 214 -3.28 -20.53 33.96
C ASP A 214 -2.90 -19.20 33.31
N ALA A 215 -1.59 -18.95 33.05
CA ALA A 215 -1.13 -17.77 32.34
C ALA A 215 -1.62 -17.72 30.87
N GLN A 216 -1.77 -18.88 30.21
CA GLN A 216 -2.35 -18.93 28.87
C GLN A 216 -3.86 -18.67 28.89
N LEU A 217 -4.55 -19.14 29.90
CA LEU A 217 -5.99 -18.89 30.06
C LEU A 217 -6.26 -17.40 30.32
N GLU A 218 -5.45 -16.75 31.15
CA GLU A 218 -5.55 -15.32 31.43
C GLU A 218 -5.30 -14.48 30.16
N ASN A 219 -4.29 -14.84 29.36
CA ASN A 219 -4.03 -14.17 28.09
C ASN A 219 -5.19 -14.29 27.10
N ILE A 220 -5.81 -15.48 27.02
CA ILE A 220 -6.99 -15.71 26.16
C ILE A 220 -8.17 -14.89 26.67
N GLN A 221 -8.39 -14.83 27.96
CA GLN A 221 -9.47 -14.02 28.57
C GLN A 221 -9.27 -12.53 28.34
N GLN A 222 -8.03 -12.01 28.43
CA GLN A 222 -7.73 -10.62 28.12
C GLN A 222 -8.02 -10.28 26.67
N VAL A 223 -7.66 -11.15 25.73
CA VAL A 223 -7.94 -10.97 24.29
C VAL A 223 -9.44 -10.99 24.02
N LEU A 224 -10.18 -11.91 24.65
CA LEU A 224 -11.65 -11.98 24.50
C LEU A 224 -12.34 -10.75 25.07
N ASN A 225 -11.90 -10.24 26.23
CA ASN A 225 -12.44 -9.03 26.82
C ASN A 225 -12.15 -7.78 25.95
N PHE A 226 -10.96 -7.68 25.36
CA PHE A 226 -10.63 -6.61 24.43
C PHE A 226 -11.49 -6.67 23.16
N MET A 227 -11.74 -7.86 22.63
CA MET A 227 -12.62 -8.04 21.47
C MET A 227 -14.07 -7.66 21.80
N ALA A 228 -14.58 -8.04 22.99
CA ALA A 228 -15.93 -7.67 23.42
C ALA A 228 -16.09 -6.15 23.56
N GLN A 229 -15.12 -5.45 24.17
CA GLN A 229 -15.14 -3.99 24.26
C GLN A 229 -15.16 -3.32 22.89
N ARG A 230 -14.37 -3.82 21.94
CA ARG A 230 -14.33 -3.28 20.58
C ARG A 230 -15.63 -3.50 19.81
N LEU A 231 -16.31 -4.62 20.03
CA LEU A 231 -17.63 -4.89 19.45
C LEU A 231 -18.70 -3.95 20.05
N ASP A 232 -18.64 -3.67 21.34
CA ASP A 232 -19.54 -2.71 21.97
C ASP A 232 -19.30 -1.28 21.46
N ASP A 233 -18.05 -0.84 21.31
CA ASP A 233 -17.70 0.46 20.74
C ASP A 233 -18.20 0.59 19.29
N LEU A 234 -18.07 -0.46 18.48
CA LEU A 234 -18.58 -0.48 17.11
C LEU A 234 -20.11 -0.48 17.05
N SER A 235 -20.78 -1.16 17.99
CA SER A 235 -22.25 -1.18 18.06
C SER A 235 -22.82 0.18 18.45
N GLN A 236 -22.12 0.97 19.27
CA GLN A 236 -22.51 2.33 19.66
C GLN A 236 -22.24 3.37 18.56
N GLN A 237 -21.37 3.07 17.59
CA GLN A 237 -21.08 3.94 16.45
C GLN A 237 -22.05 3.76 15.26
N ILE A 238 -22.95 2.77 15.31
CA ILE A 238 -24.00 2.61 14.30
C ILE A 238 -25.14 3.58 14.67
N PRO A 239 -25.40 4.65 13.89
CA PRO A 239 -26.51 5.55 14.14
C PRO A 239 -27.82 4.77 13.94
N THR A 240 -28.51 4.47 15.01
CA THR A 240 -29.92 4.03 14.97
C THR A 240 -30.77 5.23 14.56
N GLY A 241 -31.01 5.42 13.28
CA GLY A 241 -31.90 6.48 12.84
C GLY A 241 -31.80 6.89 11.38
N VAL A 242 -32.03 5.99 10.44
CA VAL A 242 -32.52 6.40 9.12
C VAL A 242 -34.03 6.15 9.10
N GLN A 243 -34.79 7.13 9.58
CA GLN A 243 -36.18 7.26 9.19
C GLN A 243 -36.20 7.60 7.69
N ARG A 244 -36.63 6.63 6.90
CA ARG A 244 -37.01 6.86 5.50
C ARG A 244 -38.25 7.75 5.46
N GLU A 245 -38.06 9.03 5.22
CA GLU A 245 -39.18 9.88 4.75
C GLU A 245 -39.61 9.41 3.35
N VAL A 246 -40.80 8.89 3.28
CA VAL A 246 -41.49 8.60 2.01
C VAL A 246 -42.02 9.91 1.50
N PRO A 247 -41.63 10.40 0.28
CA PRO A 247 -42.22 11.61 -0.30
C PRO A 247 -43.62 11.32 -0.71
N ASN A 248 -44.58 12.03 -0.07
CA ASN A 248 -46.00 11.98 -0.35
C ASN A 248 -46.31 12.75 -1.62
N GLY A 249 -46.91 12.07 -2.56
CA GLY A 249 -47.84 12.52 -3.57
C GLY A 249 -47.62 13.86 -4.30
N ALA A 250 -47.10 13.84 -5.51
CA ALA A 250 -47.41 14.86 -6.50
C ALA A 250 -48.68 14.51 -7.24
N ARG A 251 -49.78 15.26 -6.94
CA ARG A 251 -51.01 15.32 -7.71
C ARG A 251 -50.69 15.78 -9.14
N ARG A 252 -51.11 14.97 -10.12
CA ARG A 252 -51.22 15.39 -11.51
C ARG A 252 -52.51 16.23 -11.63
N GLU A 253 -52.38 17.51 -11.91
CA GLU A 253 -53.45 18.31 -12.49
C GLU A 253 -53.44 18.14 -14.01
N ALA A 254 -54.54 17.67 -14.54
CA ALA A 254 -54.84 17.67 -15.96
C ALA A 254 -55.34 19.07 -16.33
N VAL A 255 -54.74 19.67 -17.37
CA VAL A 255 -55.27 20.83 -18.05
C VAL A 255 -55.71 20.39 -19.44
N VAL A 256 -56.96 20.76 -19.74
CA VAL A 256 -57.73 20.63 -20.97
C VAL A 256 -57.07 21.35 -22.15
#